data_a595ef3afb49873fc2b373c59e1f36f5
#
_entry.id   a595ef3afb49873fc2b373c59e1f36f5
#
_cell.length_a   1.000
_cell.length_b   1.000
_cell.length_c   1.000
_cell.angle_alpha   90.00
_cell.angle_beta   90.00
_cell.angle_gamma   90.00
#
_symmetry.space_group_name_H-M   'P 1'
#
loop_
_entity.id
_entity.type
_entity.pdbx_description
1 polymer ?
#
loop_
_entity_poly.entity_id
_entity_poly.type
_entity_poly.pdbx_seq_one_letter_code
_entity_poly.pdbx_strand_id
1 'polypeptide(L)'
;MRIPAASRVVILLAGLAFVMGGGVAMGIEEAAYVVEKQDGVFEVRQYAPQVVAEISVDGTMEEAGNKAFRPLFNYISGANRAQGKIAMTAPVGQQAEGQKLAMTAPVGQEAVSNQWVVTFTMPTQFTLATLPAPTDGKVRLRAIPTRRMAAVCYSGTWSQKRYERNLARLRDWMKTSGLIAAGEPVWARYNPPFTPWFLRRNEILVPTEPAK
;
A
#
# COMPACT_ATOMS: atom_id res chain seq x y z
N MET A 1 -53.39 10.57 43.81
CA MET A 1 -53.29 10.41 42.37
C MET A 1 -51.79 10.26 42.06
N ARG A 2 -51.32 9.01 41.88
CA ARG A 2 -49.90 8.64 41.72
C ARG A 2 -49.63 8.44 40.23
N ILE A 3 -48.64 9.14 39.69
CA ILE A 3 -48.16 9.01 38.33
C ILE A 3 -47.10 7.91 38.30
N PRO A 4 -47.15 6.90 37.42
CA PRO A 4 -46.15 5.85 37.37
C PRO A 4 -44.91 6.31 36.59
N ALA A 5 -43.76 5.83 37.06
CA ALA A 5 -42.43 6.04 36.48
C ALA A 5 -42.27 5.40 35.10
N ALA A 6 -41.75 6.16 34.15
CA ALA A 6 -41.43 5.66 32.82
C ALA A 6 -40.15 4.81 32.85
N SER A 7 -40.27 3.54 32.51
CA SER A 7 -39.16 2.62 32.28
C SER A 7 -38.32 3.08 31.09
N ARG A 8 -37.04 3.32 31.32
CA ARG A 8 -36.04 3.52 30.27
C ARG A 8 -35.65 2.18 29.67
N VAL A 9 -36.11 1.93 28.45
CA VAL A 9 -35.66 0.81 27.65
C VAL A 9 -34.28 1.15 27.10
N VAL A 10 -33.26 0.45 27.60
CA VAL A 10 -31.90 0.48 27.02
C VAL A 10 -31.91 -0.46 25.82
N ILE A 11 -31.89 0.08 24.62
CA ILE A 11 -31.70 -0.71 23.39
C ILE A 11 -30.20 -0.96 23.25
N LEU A 12 -29.79 -2.18 23.58
CA LEU A 12 -28.50 -2.74 23.22
C LEU A 12 -28.50 -2.99 21.70
N LEU A 13 -27.90 -2.11 20.94
CA LEU A 13 -27.56 -2.36 19.52
C LEU A 13 -26.40 -3.35 19.47
N ALA A 14 -26.73 -4.64 19.34
CA ALA A 14 -25.78 -5.67 18.98
C ALA A 14 -25.26 -5.37 17.55
N GLY A 15 -23.96 -5.07 17.43
CA GLY A 15 -23.30 -4.88 16.16
C GLY A 15 -23.33 -6.16 15.35
N LEU A 16 -24.18 -6.20 14.33
CA LEU A 16 -24.20 -7.24 13.30
C LEU A 16 -23.01 -7.01 12.38
N ALA A 17 -21.94 -7.78 12.55
CA ALA A 17 -20.82 -7.83 11.61
C ALA A 17 -21.36 -8.37 10.28
N PHE A 18 -21.60 -7.50 9.32
CA PHE A 18 -21.97 -7.85 7.97
C PHE A 18 -20.72 -8.35 7.25
N VAL A 19 -20.52 -9.66 7.26
CA VAL A 19 -19.55 -10.34 6.38
C VAL A 19 -20.11 -10.25 4.98
N MET A 20 -19.67 -9.27 4.21
CA MET A 20 -19.92 -9.18 2.78
C MET A 20 -19.18 -10.33 2.11
N GLY A 21 -19.95 -11.34 1.69
CA GLY A 21 -19.49 -12.44 0.85
C GLY A 21 -18.85 -11.92 -0.42
N GLY A 22 -17.65 -12.42 -0.72
CA GLY A 22 -16.84 -12.02 -1.84
C GLY A 22 -17.50 -12.31 -3.18
N GLY A 23 -17.91 -11.27 -3.86
CA GLY A 23 -17.99 -11.24 -5.30
C GLY A 23 -16.56 -11.11 -5.83
N VAL A 24 -16.12 -12.05 -6.69
CA VAL A 24 -14.83 -11.97 -7.39
C VAL A 24 -14.93 -10.86 -8.44
N ALA A 25 -14.83 -9.61 -8.00
CA ALA A 25 -14.46 -8.54 -8.90
C ALA A 25 -12.99 -8.80 -9.28
N MET A 26 -12.66 -8.86 -10.56
CA MET A 26 -11.29 -8.87 -11.08
C MET A 26 -10.66 -7.50 -10.78
N GLY A 27 -10.51 -7.18 -9.51
CA GLY A 27 -9.82 -6.00 -9.01
C GLY A 27 -8.35 -6.31 -8.78
N ILE A 28 -7.50 -5.34 -9.02
CA ILE A 28 -6.09 -5.39 -8.59
C ILE A 28 -6.09 -5.60 -7.08
N GLU A 29 -5.33 -6.58 -6.58
CA GLU A 29 -5.19 -6.85 -5.15
C GLU A 29 -4.59 -5.60 -4.46
N GLU A 30 -5.15 -5.21 -3.34
CA GLU A 30 -4.67 -4.06 -2.55
C GLU A 30 -4.06 -4.53 -1.23
N ALA A 31 -3.13 -3.72 -0.73
CA ALA A 31 -2.53 -3.92 0.58
C ALA A 31 -3.60 -3.93 1.68
N ALA A 32 -3.70 -5.00 2.45
CA ALA A 32 -4.73 -5.18 3.47
C ALA A 32 -4.51 -4.25 4.67
N TYR A 33 -5.59 -3.60 5.10
CA TYR A 33 -5.60 -2.78 6.32
C TYR A 33 -6.96 -2.80 7.02
N VAL A 34 -6.95 -2.41 8.28
CA VAL A 34 -8.16 -2.14 9.07
C VAL A 34 -8.20 -0.66 9.39
N VAL A 35 -9.37 -0.02 9.23
CA VAL A 35 -9.57 1.38 9.62
C VAL A 35 -9.88 1.43 11.12
N GLU A 36 -9.01 2.11 11.87
CA GLU A 36 -9.19 2.34 13.31
C GLU A 36 -10.04 3.59 13.58
N LYS A 37 -9.86 4.63 12.77
CA LYS A 37 -10.57 5.91 12.89
C LYS A 37 -10.79 6.49 11.50
N GLN A 38 -11.95 7.07 11.26
CA GLN A 38 -12.26 7.82 10.04
C GLN A 38 -12.84 9.20 10.38
N ASP A 39 -12.39 10.20 9.63
CA ASP A 39 -12.84 11.59 9.73
C ASP A 39 -12.84 12.21 8.32
N GLY A 40 -13.97 12.13 7.65
CA GLY A 40 -14.12 12.55 6.26
C GLY A 40 -13.18 11.78 5.32
N VAL A 41 -12.21 12.50 4.74
CA VAL A 41 -11.20 11.94 3.83
C VAL A 41 -9.93 11.46 4.54
N PHE A 42 -9.86 11.64 5.86
CA PHE A 42 -8.74 11.22 6.70
C PHE A 42 -9.08 9.94 7.44
N GLU A 43 -8.08 9.07 7.56
CA GLU A 43 -8.21 7.80 8.27
C GLU A 43 -6.95 7.50 9.09
N VAL A 44 -7.12 6.73 10.17
CA VAL A 44 -6.04 6.00 10.81
C VAL A 44 -6.24 4.53 10.47
N ARG A 45 -5.20 3.93 9.90
CA ARG A 45 -5.23 2.55 9.40
C ARG A 45 -4.14 1.71 10.02
N GLN A 46 -4.48 0.47 10.35
CA GLN A 46 -3.52 -0.56 10.73
C GLN A 46 -3.30 -1.48 9.53
N TYR A 47 -2.14 -1.37 8.90
CA TYR A 47 -1.75 -2.22 7.77
C TYR A 47 -1.20 -3.56 8.26
N ALA A 48 -1.62 -4.65 7.63
CA ALA A 48 -1.03 -5.97 7.80
C ALA A 48 0.44 -6.00 7.34
N PRO A 49 1.25 -6.98 7.76
CA PRO A 49 2.58 -7.17 7.21
C PRO A 49 2.54 -7.35 5.70
N GLN A 50 3.51 -6.78 5.00
CA GLN A 50 3.59 -6.80 3.54
C GLN A 50 4.98 -7.21 3.09
N VAL A 51 5.09 -7.73 1.87
CA VAL A 51 6.37 -7.83 1.17
C VAL A 51 6.32 -6.89 -0.03
N VAL A 52 7.41 -6.17 -0.26
CA VAL A 52 7.53 -5.24 -1.37
C VAL A 52 8.75 -5.55 -2.22
N ALA A 53 8.65 -5.28 -3.52
CA ALA A 53 9.79 -5.08 -4.38
C ALA A 53 10.04 -3.58 -4.46
N GLU A 54 11.27 -3.15 -4.20
CA GLU A 54 11.65 -1.74 -4.14
C GLU A 54 12.88 -1.42 -4.96
N ILE A 55 12.98 -0.18 -5.38
CA ILE A 55 14.16 0.38 -6.06
C ILE A 55 14.39 1.81 -5.58
N SER A 56 15.66 2.16 -5.35
CA SER A 56 16.07 3.54 -5.05
C SER A 56 16.50 4.23 -6.33
N VAL A 57 16.03 5.44 -6.55
CA VAL A 57 16.33 6.25 -7.73
C VAL A 57 16.58 7.71 -7.36
N ASP A 58 17.50 8.35 -8.09
CA ASP A 58 17.76 9.78 -7.98
C ASP A 58 16.82 10.58 -8.88
N GLY A 59 16.63 11.85 -8.54
CA GLY A 59 15.87 12.81 -9.33
C GLY A 59 14.73 13.46 -8.59
N THR A 60 13.84 14.10 -9.35
CA THR A 60 12.64 14.73 -8.78
C THR A 60 11.60 13.67 -8.40
N MET A 61 10.65 14.05 -7.54
CA MET A 61 9.52 13.20 -7.16
C MET A 61 8.75 12.67 -8.39
N GLU A 62 8.57 13.50 -9.42
CA GLU A 62 7.81 13.14 -10.62
C GLU A 62 8.59 12.16 -11.51
N GLU A 63 9.90 12.35 -11.64
CA GLU A 63 10.77 11.46 -12.44
C GLU A 63 10.98 10.10 -11.78
N ALA A 64 11.07 10.06 -10.46
CA ALA A 64 11.40 8.85 -9.71
C ALA A 64 10.40 7.72 -10.00
N GLY A 65 9.10 8.04 -10.03
CA GLY A 65 8.07 7.07 -10.38
C GLY A 65 8.28 6.44 -11.76
N ASN A 66 8.64 7.25 -12.76
CA ASN A 66 8.86 6.78 -14.13
C ASN A 66 10.16 5.95 -14.25
N LYS A 67 11.24 6.41 -13.59
CA LYS A 67 12.55 5.71 -13.60
C LYS A 67 12.46 4.33 -12.94
N ALA A 68 11.71 4.22 -11.84
CA ALA A 68 11.58 3.00 -11.07
C ALA A 68 10.54 2.01 -11.63
N PHE A 69 9.51 2.50 -12.32
CA PHE A 69 8.40 1.66 -12.79
C PHE A 69 8.87 0.52 -13.68
N ARG A 70 9.70 0.79 -14.67
CA ARG A 70 10.11 -0.21 -15.66
C ARG A 70 10.88 -1.39 -15.05
N PRO A 71 11.92 -1.19 -14.21
CA PRO A 71 12.60 -2.30 -13.53
C PRO A 71 11.66 -3.12 -12.65
N LEU A 72 10.79 -2.48 -11.87
CA LEU A 72 9.81 -3.17 -11.02
C LEU A 72 8.76 -3.93 -11.84
N PHE A 73 8.28 -3.33 -12.93
CA PHE A 73 7.36 -4.01 -13.85
C PHE A 73 8.01 -5.20 -14.54
N ASN A 74 9.26 -5.10 -14.99
CA ASN A 74 10.00 -6.23 -15.54
C ASN A 74 10.11 -7.37 -14.54
N TYR A 75 10.41 -7.06 -13.27
CA TYR A 75 10.48 -8.05 -12.20
C TYR A 75 9.17 -8.85 -12.08
N ILE A 76 8.01 -8.19 -11.96
CA ILE A 76 6.72 -8.88 -11.85
C ILE A 76 6.29 -9.56 -13.15
N SER A 77 6.82 -9.12 -14.29
CA SER A 77 6.53 -9.70 -15.60
C SER A 77 7.37 -10.92 -15.96
N GLY A 78 8.29 -11.34 -15.07
CA GLY A 78 9.08 -12.55 -15.23
C GLY A 78 10.60 -12.32 -15.33
N ALA A 79 11.11 -11.09 -15.21
CA ALA A 79 12.55 -10.86 -15.08
C ALA A 79 13.05 -11.24 -13.67
N ASN A 80 12.86 -12.50 -13.31
CA ASN A 80 13.18 -13.07 -12.00
C ASN A 80 13.58 -14.55 -12.14
N ARG A 81 14.10 -15.13 -11.05
CA ARG A 81 14.49 -16.54 -10.96
C ARG A 81 13.74 -17.19 -9.82
N ALA A 82 13.07 -18.31 -10.06
CA ALA A 82 12.37 -19.06 -9.04
C ALA A 82 13.33 -19.42 -7.87
N GLN A 83 12.90 -19.18 -6.64
CA GLN A 83 13.61 -19.65 -5.46
C GLN A 83 13.19 -21.11 -5.21
N GLY A 84 13.96 -22.07 -5.72
CA GLY A 84 13.76 -23.47 -5.46
C GLY A 84 14.93 -24.27 -6.00
N LYS A 85 15.42 -25.25 -5.24
CA LYS A 85 16.31 -26.29 -5.78
C LYS A 85 15.51 -27.08 -6.79
N ILE A 86 15.71 -26.84 -8.07
CA ILE A 86 15.26 -27.77 -9.12
C ILE A 86 16.09 -29.04 -8.90
N ALA A 87 15.45 -30.12 -8.48
CA ALA A 87 16.09 -31.43 -8.49
C ALA A 87 16.57 -31.66 -9.92
N MET A 88 17.89 -31.79 -10.10
CA MET A 88 18.47 -32.07 -11.40
C MET A 88 18.08 -33.48 -11.84
N THR A 89 17.04 -33.57 -12.65
CA THR A 89 16.81 -34.73 -13.50
C THR A 89 17.17 -34.33 -14.91
N ALA A 90 18.18 -34.99 -15.49
CA ALA A 90 18.60 -34.76 -16.88
C ALA A 90 17.47 -35.13 -17.88
N PRO A 91 17.33 -34.45 -19.06
CA PRO A 91 18.37 -33.72 -19.79
C PRO A 91 18.25 -32.22 -19.74
N VAL A 92 19.38 -31.57 -19.85
CA VAL A 92 19.63 -30.13 -19.90
C VAL A 92 18.88 -29.49 -21.05
N GLY A 93 18.02 -28.48 -20.76
CA GLY A 93 17.37 -27.73 -21.83
C GLY A 93 16.20 -26.83 -21.46
N GLN A 94 15.95 -26.51 -20.19
CA GLN A 94 14.99 -25.46 -19.84
C GLN A 94 15.67 -24.35 -19.05
N GLN A 95 15.85 -23.18 -19.70
CA GLN A 95 15.92 -21.93 -18.96
C GLN A 95 14.62 -21.85 -18.17
N ALA A 96 14.70 -21.77 -16.85
CA ALA A 96 13.54 -21.53 -16.01
C ALA A 96 12.94 -20.19 -16.45
N GLU A 97 11.79 -20.24 -17.14
CA GLU A 97 11.04 -19.03 -17.46
C GLU A 97 10.72 -18.32 -16.13
N GLY A 98 10.95 -17.02 -16.10
CA GLY A 98 10.66 -16.23 -14.92
C GLY A 98 9.17 -16.28 -14.57
N GLN A 99 8.86 -16.31 -13.29
CA GLN A 99 7.49 -16.37 -12.80
C GLN A 99 6.79 -15.03 -12.96
N LYS A 100 5.63 -14.98 -13.62
CA LYS A 100 4.78 -13.79 -13.64
C LYS A 100 4.08 -13.65 -12.29
N LEU A 101 4.15 -12.45 -11.72
CA LEU A 101 3.48 -12.06 -10.49
C LEU A 101 2.33 -11.12 -10.83
N ALA A 102 1.20 -11.26 -10.15
CA ALA A 102 0.09 -10.33 -10.32
C ALA A 102 0.51 -8.92 -9.88
N MET A 103 0.07 -7.91 -10.61
CA MET A 103 0.26 -6.52 -10.20
C MET A 103 -0.69 -6.20 -9.05
N THR A 104 -0.17 -5.56 -8.00
CA THR A 104 -0.94 -5.14 -6.83
C THR A 104 -0.90 -3.63 -6.67
N ALA A 105 -1.79 -3.08 -5.87
CA ALA A 105 -1.83 -1.66 -5.52
C ALA A 105 -1.61 -1.47 -3.99
N PRO A 106 -1.09 -0.35 -3.58
CA PRO A 106 -0.60 0.78 -4.38
C PRO A 106 0.85 0.64 -4.84
N VAL A 107 1.24 1.48 -5.80
CA VAL A 107 2.64 1.83 -6.02
C VAL A 107 3.01 2.90 -5.01
N GLY A 108 3.90 2.58 -4.08
CA GLY A 108 4.39 3.50 -3.05
C GLY A 108 5.61 4.29 -3.53
N GLN A 109 5.75 5.52 -3.05
CA GLN A 109 6.93 6.37 -3.28
C GLN A 109 7.24 7.17 -2.01
N GLU A 110 8.46 7.05 -1.51
CA GLU A 110 8.92 7.65 -0.27
C GLU A 110 10.29 8.31 -0.47
N ALA A 111 10.52 9.46 0.17
CA ALA A 111 11.84 10.09 0.18
C ALA A 111 12.70 9.46 1.28
N VAL A 112 13.88 8.97 0.91
CA VAL A 112 14.84 8.38 1.85
C VAL A 112 16.25 8.88 1.52
N SER A 113 16.90 9.57 2.45
CA SER A 113 18.31 9.98 2.32
C SER A 113 18.67 10.58 0.97
N ASN A 114 17.94 11.57 0.50
CA ASN A 114 18.14 12.27 -0.78
C ASN A 114 17.85 11.45 -2.06
N GLN A 115 17.23 10.28 -1.91
CA GLN A 115 16.73 9.44 -3.01
C GLN A 115 15.25 9.20 -2.85
N TRP A 116 14.62 8.71 -3.91
CA TRP A 116 13.25 8.20 -3.88
C TRP A 116 13.26 6.68 -3.88
N VAL A 117 12.62 6.08 -2.89
CA VAL A 117 12.33 4.64 -2.87
C VAL A 117 10.93 4.44 -3.44
N VAL A 118 10.85 3.70 -4.54
CA VAL A 118 9.58 3.32 -5.16
C VAL A 118 9.34 1.84 -4.92
N THR A 119 8.11 1.50 -4.50
CA THR A 119 7.75 0.15 -4.08
C THR A 119 6.55 -0.37 -4.85
N PHE A 120 6.60 -1.66 -5.22
CA PHE A 120 5.43 -2.45 -5.59
C PHE A 120 5.13 -3.40 -4.44
N THR A 121 3.89 -3.37 -3.94
CA THR A 121 3.44 -4.38 -2.97
C THR A 121 3.33 -5.72 -3.68
N MET A 122 3.78 -6.80 -3.04
CA MET A 122 3.66 -8.15 -3.61
C MET A 122 2.34 -8.80 -3.20
N PRO A 123 1.78 -9.70 -4.03
CA PRO A 123 0.57 -10.43 -3.67
C PRO A 123 0.71 -11.15 -2.33
N THR A 124 -0.36 -11.16 -1.53
CA THR A 124 -0.35 -11.68 -0.15
C THR A 124 0.01 -13.16 -0.03
N GLN A 125 -0.15 -13.92 -1.12
CA GLN A 125 0.25 -15.33 -1.20
C GLN A 125 1.77 -15.57 -1.13
N PHE A 126 2.58 -14.51 -1.31
CA PHE A 126 4.04 -14.62 -1.30
C PHE A 126 4.64 -14.12 0.01
N THR A 127 5.71 -14.79 0.41
CA THR A 127 6.63 -14.36 1.47
C THR A 127 7.98 -14.01 0.86
N LEU A 128 8.89 -13.40 1.62
CA LEU A 128 10.27 -13.18 1.16
C LEU A 128 10.96 -14.48 0.73
N ALA A 129 10.63 -15.60 1.37
CA ALA A 129 11.23 -16.89 1.06
C ALA A 129 10.68 -17.55 -0.21
N THR A 130 9.44 -17.19 -0.62
CA THR A 130 8.75 -17.80 -1.77
C THR A 130 8.75 -16.90 -3.01
N LEU A 131 9.05 -15.60 -2.86
CA LEU A 131 9.19 -14.71 -4.01
C LEU A 131 10.39 -15.11 -4.87
N PRO A 132 10.26 -15.08 -6.21
CA PRO A 132 11.40 -15.31 -7.09
C PRO A 132 12.43 -14.19 -6.93
N ALA A 133 13.72 -14.53 -7.03
CA ALA A 133 14.80 -13.56 -6.91
C ALA A 133 14.83 -12.63 -8.15
N PRO A 134 14.94 -11.30 -7.99
CA PRO A 134 15.10 -10.38 -9.11
C PRO A 134 16.35 -10.70 -9.93
N THR A 135 16.28 -10.55 -11.26
CA THR A 135 17.48 -10.60 -12.13
C THR A 135 18.19 -9.26 -12.19
N ASP A 136 17.48 -8.15 -11.97
CA ASP A 136 18.06 -6.82 -11.86
C ASP A 136 18.51 -6.57 -10.42
N GLY A 137 19.81 -6.41 -10.20
CA GLY A 137 20.40 -6.17 -8.88
C GLY A 137 19.98 -4.83 -8.22
N LYS A 138 19.31 -3.95 -8.94
CA LYS A 138 18.75 -2.72 -8.37
C LYS A 138 17.41 -2.98 -7.66
N VAL A 139 16.69 -4.03 -8.02
CA VAL A 139 15.43 -4.40 -7.40
C VAL A 139 15.72 -5.20 -6.13
N ARG A 140 15.20 -4.76 -5.00
CA ARG A 140 15.34 -5.42 -3.69
C ARG A 140 13.97 -5.88 -3.21
N LEU A 141 13.96 -7.00 -2.49
CA LEU A 141 12.77 -7.50 -1.82
C LEU A 141 12.88 -7.22 -0.33
N ARG A 142 11.82 -6.66 0.27
CA ARG A 142 11.82 -6.31 1.69
C ARG A 142 10.48 -6.64 2.33
N ALA A 143 10.54 -7.23 3.54
CA ALA A 143 9.37 -7.35 4.40
C ALA A 143 9.12 -6.02 5.13
N ILE A 144 7.88 -5.60 5.15
CA ILE A 144 7.41 -4.45 5.91
C ILE A 144 6.53 -5.00 7.03
N PRO A 145 6.85 -4.74 8.30
CA PRO A 145 6.03 -5.19 9.43
C PRO A 145 4.68 -4.46 9.44
N THR A 146 3.79 -4.91 10.28
CA THR A 146 2.55 -4.21 10.62
C THR A 146 2.82 -2.74 10.94
N ARG A 147 2.07 -1.82 10.32
CA ARG A 147 2.27 -0.38 10.49
C ARG A 147 0.95 0.34 10.71
N ARG A 148 0.97 1.26 11.66
CA ARG A 148 -0.11 2.21 11.88
C ARG A 148 0.15 3.47 11.05
N MET A 149 -0.81 3.88 10.23
CA MET A 149 -0.64 4.96 9.26
C MET A 149 -1.81 5.94 9.36
N ALA A 150 -1.51 7.23 9.36
CA ALA A 150 -2.48 8.27 9.03
C ALA A 150 -2.56 8.37 7.50
N ALA A 151 -3.77 8.46 6.97
CA ALA A 151 -4.03 8.47 5.53
C ALA A 151 -4.92 9.65 5.12
N VAL A 152 -4.67 10.22 3.94
CA VAL A 152 -5.61 11.10 3.25
C VAL A 152 -5.82 10.59 1.82
N CYS A 153 -7.10 10.44 1.43
CA CYS A 153 -7.48 10.04 0.08
C CYS A 153 -7.89 11.28 -0.74
N TYR A 154 -7.42 11.36 -1.99
CA TYR A 154 -7.77 12.44 -2.91
C TYR A 154 -7.68 11.99 -4.37
N SER A 155 -8.38 12.69 -5.26
CA SER A 155 -8.29 12.49 -6.71
C SER A 155 -7.47 13.60 -7.38
N GLY A 156 -7.07 13.35 -8.63
CA GLY A 156 -6.38 14.35 -9.42
C GLY A 156 -5.09 13.91 -10.08
N THR A 157 -4.41 14.87 -10.69
CA THR A 157 -3.12 14.65 -11.38
C THR A 157 -2.01 14.30 -10.39
N TRP A 158 -1.01 13.58 -10.89
CA TRP A 158 0.22 13.27 -10.16
C TRP A 158 1.18 14.46 -10.26
N SER A 159 1.04 15.43 -9.37
CA SER A 159 1.93 16.58 -9.31
C SER A 159 2.40 16.85 -7.90
N GLN A 160 3.62 17.32 -7.77
CA GLN A 160 4.23 17.68 -6.50
C GLN A 160 3.37 18.69 -5.73
N LYS A 161 2.86 19.72 -6.40
CA LYS A 161 1.98 20.73 -5.79
C LYS A 161 0.73 20.14 -5.14
N ARG A 162 0.09 19.12 -5.78
CA ARG A 162 -1.07 18.43 -5.18
C ARG A 162 -0.67 17.57 -4.00
N TYR A 163 0.43 16.87 -4.13
CA TYR A 163 1.00 16.07 -3.04
C TYR A 163 1.25 16.95 -1.82
N GLU A 164 2.03 18.02 -1.96
CA GLU A 164 2.38 18.93 -0.86
C GLU A 164 1.14 19.53 -0.18
N ARG A 165 0.15 19.98 -0.97
CA ARG A 165 -1.09 20.51 -0.42
C ARG A 165 -1.87 19.49 0.42
N ASN A 166 -1.98 18.25 -0.06
CA ASN A 166 -2.71 17.21 0.68
C ASN A 166 -1.89 16.68 1.86
N LEU A 167 -0.56 16.65 1.75
CA LEU A 167 0.32 16.33 2.88
C LEU A 167 0.19 17.37 4.00
N ALA A 168 0.14 18.66 3.66
CA ALA A 168 -0.08 19.72 4.65
C ALA A 168 -1.42 19.53 5.37
N ARG A 169 -2.51 19.27 4.64
CA ARG A 169 -3.83 18.98 5.22
C ARG A 169 -3.81 17.76 6.15
N LEU A 170 -3.11 16.69 5.74
CA LEU A 170 -2.97 15.49 6.58
C LEU A 170 -2.20 15.80 7.86
N ARG A 171 -1.10 16.54 7.77
CA ARG A 171 -0.30 16.94 8.95
C ARG A 171 -1.09 17.83 9.93
N ASP A 172 -1.88 18.76 9.42
CA ASP A 172 -2.75 19.60 10.23
C ASP A 172 -3.81 18.76 10.97
N TRP A 173 -4.44 17.82 10.25
CA TRP A 173 -5.39 16.90 10.85
C TRP A 173 -4.73 15.97 11.89
N MET A 174 -3.55 15.45 11.60
CA MET A 174 -2.78 14.62 12.55
C MET A 174 -2.50 15.42 13.85
N LYS A 175 -2.07 16.68 13.72
CA LYS A 175 -1.80 17.57 14.86
C LYS A 175 -3.06 17.76 15.72
N THR A 176 -4.20 18.07 15.12
CA THR A 176 -5.47 18.27 15.84
C THR A 176 -6.03 16.96 16.42
N SER A 177 -5.68 15.83 15.84
CA SER A 177 -6.06 14.49 16.33
C SER A 177 -5.08 13.89 17.35
N GLY A 178 -4.02 14.61 17.73
CA GLY A 178 -3.00 14.12 18.67
C GLY A 178 -2.15 12.97 18.12
N LEU A 179 -2.02 12.84 16.79
CA LEU A 179 -1.21 11.79 16.16
C LEU A 179 0.22 12.29 15.94
N ILE A 180 1.19 11.48 16.32
CA ILE A 180 2.62 11.77 16.15
C ILE A 180 3.13 11.00 14.94
N ALA A 181 3.79 11.71 14.01
CA ALA A 181 4.43 11.09 12.86
C ALA A 181 5.67 10.28 13.32
N ALA A 182 5.81 9.05 12.82
CA ALA A 182 6.91 8.13 13.13
C ALA A 182 7.79 7.82 11.91
N GLY A 183 7.66 8.55 10.82
CA GLY A 183 8.45 8.35 9.60
C GLY A 183 8.04 9.28 8.47
N GLU A 184 8.70 9.10 7.32
CA GLU A 184 8.45 9.90 6.13
C GLU A 184 7.13 9.54 5.45
N PRO A 185 6.49 10.53 4.78
CA PRO A 185 5.26 10.29 4.05
C PRO A 185 5.48 9.39 2.83
N VAL A 186 4.57 8.45 2.62
CA VAL A 186 4.50 7.61 1.41
C VAL A 186 3.40 8.13 0.49
N TRP A 187 3.73 8.43 -0.76
CA TRP A 187 2.75 8.70 -1.79
C TRP A 187 2.30 7.40 -2.44
N ALA A 188 1.05 7.03 -2.27
CA ALA A 188 0.44 5.79 -2.76
C ALA A 188 -0.47 6.06 -3.97
N ARG A 189 -0.17 5.42 -5.10
CA ARG A 189 -0.90 5.55 -6.37
C ARG A 189 -1.57 4.23 -6.72
N TYR A 190 -2.88 4.27 -6.92
CA TYR A 190 -3.70 3.07 -7.11
C TYR A 190 -4.08 2.79 -8.56
N ASN A 191 -4.01 3.78 -9.42
CA ASN A 191 -4.50 3.67 -10.79
C ASN A 191 -3.38 3.71 -11.83
N PRO A 192 -3.60 3.06 -12.99
CA PRO A 192 -2.72 3.20 -14.14
C PRO A 192 -2.67 4.64 -14.68
N PRO A 193 -1.60 5.03 -15.40
CA PRO A 193 -1.42 6.39 -15.89
C PRO A 193 -2.49 6.85 -16.91
N PHE A 194 -3.13 5.94 -17.61
CA PHE A 194 -4.21 6.23 -18.56
C PHE A 194 -5.58 6.46 -17.89
N THR A 195 -5.72 6.22 -16.58
CA THR A 195 -6.95 6.55 -15.85
C THR A 195 -7.18 8.06 -15.88
N PRO A 196 -8.37 8.55 -16.24
CA PRO A 196 -8.70 9.96 -16.18
C PRO A 196 -8.39 10.55 -14.80
N TRP A 197 -7.76 11.72 -14.77
CA TRP A 197 -7.24 12.31 -13.53
C TRP A 197 -8.28 12.46 -12.42
N PHE A 198 -9.53 12.74 -12.76
CA PHE A 198 -10.64 12.94 -11.81
C PHE A 198 -11.16 11.62 -11.20
N LEU A 199 -10.85 10.46 -11.82
CA LEU A 199 -11.18 9.13 -11.32
C LEU A 199 -10.01 8.47 -10.57
N ARG A 200 -8.82 9.10 -10.56
CA ARG A 200 -7.66 8.53 -9.88
C ARG A 200 -7.82 8.59 -8.37
N ARG A 201 -7.52 7.47 -7.71
CA ARG A 201 -7.31 7.40 -6.28
C ARG A 201 -5.83 7.58 -5.98
N ASN A 202 -5.51 8.64 -5.27
CA ASN A 202 -4.20 8.90 -4.72
C ASN A 202 -4.33 8.98 -3.21
N GLU A 203 -3.32 8.52 -2.49
CA GLU A 203 -3.27 8.64 -1.04
C GLU A 203 -1.90 9.13 -0.59
N ILE A 204 -1.88 9.79 0.55
CA ILE A 204 -0.66 10.05 1.30
C ILE A 204 -0.81 9.34 2.63
N LEU A 205 0.20 8.55 2.95
CA LEU A 205 0.25 7.72 4.15
C LEU A 205 1.42 8.20 4.99
N VAL A 206 1.19 8.57 6.25
CA VAL A 206 2.23 8.96 7.20
C VAL A 206 2.28 7.94 8.33
N PRO A 207 3.41 7.25 8.56
CA PRO A 207 3.56 6.37 9.71
C PRO A 207 3.27 7.12 11.00
N THR A 208 2.55 6.50 11.93
CA THR A 208 2.24 7.08 13.25
C THR A 208 2.76 6.18 14.37
N GLU A 209 3.03 6.78 15.53
CA GLU A 209 3.29 6.01 16.73
C GLU A 209 2.13 5.06 17.03
N PRO A 210 2.39 3.94 17.74
CA PRO A 210 1.34 3.05 18.22
C PRO A 210 0.29 3.83 19.04
N ALA A 211 -0.96 3.33 19.07
CA ALA A 211 -1.94 3.84 20.01
C ALA A 211 -1.44 3.59 21.43
N LYS A 212 -1.48 4.62 22.28
CA LYS A 212 -1.20 4.49 23.72
C LYS A 212 -2.33 3.76 24.44
#